data_5069a10bcb5cf078782c17454e827623
#
_entry.id   5069a10bcb5cf078782c17454e827623
#
_cell.length_a   1.000
_cell.length_b   1.000
_cell.length_c   1.000
_cell.angle_alpha   90.00
_cell.angle_beta   90.00
_cell.angle_gamma   90.00
#
_symmetry.space_group_name_H-M   'P 1'
#
loop_
_entity.id
_entity.type
_entity.pdbx_description
1 polymer ?
#
loop_
_entity_poly.entity_id
_entity_poly.type
_entity_poly.pdbx_seq_one_letter_code
_entity_poly.pdbx_strand_id
1 'polypeptide(L)'
;MIEGVELYPLSRYEDERGWFMELMRSSNLPKPVKQSNLVFSRKGVIRGLHYHERGQSDLFACLSGMVRIVVLDRQTGETFTVDIGDDNPVTVFVPGTHAHGYEALTDSLFLYHVTEEYDPADPDEHEIPWDDSRVRRLWSTQSPILSSRDKAAAS
;
A
#
# COMPACT_ATOMS: atom_id res chain seq x y z
N MET A 1 13.76 -9.26 3.21
CA MET A 1 12.82 -8.41 2.43
C MET A 1 12.37 -9.19 1.21
N ILE A 2 11.12 -9.10 0.85
CA ILE A 2 10.55 -9.79 -0.33
C ILE A 2 11.17 -9.21 -1.61
N GLU A 3 11.47 -10.06 -2.58
CA GLU A 3 12.06 -9.66 -3.85
C GLU A 3 11.19 -8.62 -4.58
N GLY A 4 11.84 -7.56 -5.07
CA GLY A 4 11.19 -6.49 -5.81
C GLY A 4 10.48 -5.42 -4.97
N VAL A 5 10.33 -5.63 -3.68
CA VAL A 5 9.83 -4.59 -2.76
C VAL A 5 10.96 -3.61 -2.47
N GLU A 6 10.73 -2.33 -2.70
CA GLU A 6 11.73 -1.29 -2.50
C GLU A 6 11.19 -0.19 -1.57
N LEU A 7 12.05 0.28 -0.68
CA LEU A 7 11.76 1.39 0.23
C LEU A 7 12.54 2.62 -0.19
N TYR A 8 11.85 3.76 -0.29
CA TYR A 8 12.45 5.04 -0.63
C TYR A 8 12.26 6.01 0.54
N PRO A 9 13.30 6.25 1.36
CA PRO A 9 13.23 7.28 2.41
C PRO A 9 12.96 8.65 1.80
N LEU A 10 12.09 9.42 2.45
CA LEU A 10 11.71 10.75 2.02
C LEU A 10 12.45 11.80 2.85
N SER A 11 12.86 12.90 2.21
CA SER A 11 13.50 14.03 2.87
C SER A 11 12.50 15.19 2.98
N ARG A 12 12.33 15.67 4.20
CA ARG A 12 11.51 16.85 4.48
C ARG A 12 12.40 18.08 4.57
N TYR A 13 12.13 19.08 3.74
CA TYR A 13 12.85 20.36 3.72
C TYR A 13 11.99 21.42 4.39
N GLU A 14 12.37 21.82 5.60
CA GLU A 14 11.63 22.78 6.42
C GLU A 14 12.20 24.17 6.35
N ASP A 15 11.30 25.17 6.32
CA ASP A 15 11.63 26.59 6.53
C ASP A 15 10.46 27.28 7.27
N GLU A 16 10.51 28.61 7.41
CA GLU A 16 9.45 29.36 8.12
C GLU A 16 8.06 29.28 7.50
N ARG A 17 7.94 28.84 6.23
CA ARG A 17 6.65 28.65 5.54
C ARG A 17 6.02 27.28 5.81
N GLY A 18 6.78 26.31 6.34
CA GLY A 18 6.37 24.92 6.49
C GLY A 18 7.42 23.96 5.91
N TRP A 19 7.00 22.99 5.13
CA TRP A 19 7.92 22.01 4.57
C TRP A 19 7.54 21.59 3.16
N PHE A 20 8.55 21.09 2.44
CA PHE A 20 8.45 20.50 1.11
C PHE A 20 9.05 19.09 1.13
N MET A 21 8.47 18.19 0.35
CA MET A 21 8.95 16.81 0.23
C MET A 21 8.66 16.28 -1.17
N GLU A 22 9.67 15.67 -1.81
CA GLU A 22 9.44 14.91 -3.05
C GLU A 22 8.94 13.51 -2.69
N LEU A 23 7.81 13.10 -3.22
CA LEU A 23 7.25 11.77 -2.97
C LEU A 23 7.85 10.71 -3.87
N MET A 24 8.16 11.05 -5.11
CA MET A 24 8.77 10.10 -6.05
C MET A 24 9.39 10.82 -7.24
N ARG A 25 10.36 10.17 -7.86
CA ARG A 25 10.84 10.50 -9.20
C ARG A 25 10.67 9.28 -10.07
N SER A 26 10.04 9.44 -11.23
CA SER A 26 9.78 8.34 -12.15
C SER A 26 11.06 7.60 -12.56
N SER A 27 12.17 8.33 -12.72
CA SER A 27 13.48 7.76 -13.07
C SER A 27 14.07 6.82 -11.99
N ASN A 28 13.59 6.93 -10.75
CA ASN A 28 14.04 6.07 -9.64
C ASN A 28 13.23 4.78 -9.51
N LEU A 29 12.09 4.69 -10.21
CA LEU A 29 11.18 3.56 -10.11
C LEU A 29 11.48 2.51 -11.18
N PRO A 30 11.24 1.22 -10.89
CA PRO A 30 11.38 0.15 -11.88
C PRO A 30 10.46 0.31 -13.10
N LYS A 31 9.33 0.99 -12.94
CA LYS A 31 8.33 1.24 -13.99
C LYS A 31 7.77 2.65 -13.88
N PRO A 32 7.39 3.29 -15.01
CA PRO A 32 6.76 4.60 -14.98
C PRO A 32 5.36 4.56 -14.36
N VAL A 33 5.01 5.61 -13.63
CA VAL A 33 3.67 5.79 -13.05
C VAL A 33 2.71 6.37 -14.10
N LYS A 34 1.50 5.83 -14.15
CA LYS A 34 0.45 6.27 -15.09
C LYS A 34 -0.77 6.85 -14.41
N GLN A 35 -1.03 6.52 -13.15
CA GLN A 35 -2.19 7.00 -12.39
C GLN A 35 -1.85 7.19 -10.92
N SER A 36 -2.45 8.19 -10.29
CA SER A 36 -2.32 8.45 -8.86
C SER A 36 -3.69 8.52 -8.20
N ASN A 37 -3.85 7.88 -7.06
CA ASN A 37 -5.09 7.84 -6.31
C ASN A 37 -4.86 8.30 -4.87
N LEU A 38 -5.72 9.19 -4.39
CA LEU A 38 -5.71 9.67 -3.01
C LEU A 38 -6.88 9.06 -2.24
N VAL A 39 -6.60 8.54 -1.06
CA VAL A 39 -7.58 7.86 -0.22
C VAL A 39 -7.50 8.38 1.21
N PHE A 40 -8.65 8.72 1.78
CA PHE A 40 -8.78 8.90 3.22
C PHE A 40 -9.27 7.59 3.85
N SER A 41 -8.64 7.16 4.93
CA SER A 41 -9.04 5.99 5.70
C SER A 41 -9.10 6.31 7.18
N ARG A 42 -10.21 5.91 7.82
CA ARG A 42 -10.37 6.02 9.26
C ARG A 42 -9.52 4.98 9.97
N LYS A 43 -9.09 5.26 11.18
CA LYS A 43 -8.40 4.29 12.04
C LYS A 43 -9.18 2.96 12.07
N GLY A 44 -8.45 1.85 11.89
CA GLY A 44 -9.01 0.50 11.91
C GLY A 44 -9.47 -0.02 10.55
N VAL A 45 -9.42 0.81 9.49
CA VAL A 45 -9.69 0.35 8.14
C VAL A 45 -8.53 -0.52 7.64
N ILE A 46 -8.85 -1.68 7.06
CA ILE A 46 -7.93 -2.47 6.24
C ILE A 46 -8.44 -2.43 4.80
N ARG A 47 -7.55 -2.12 3.86
CA ARG A 47 -7.78 -2.24 2.43
C ARG A 47 -6.82 -3.27 1.87
N GLY A 48 -7.38 -4.37 1.40
CA GLY A 48 -6.57 -5.46 0.87
C GLY A 48 -7.01 -6.85 1.34
N LEU A 49 -6.27 -7.87 1.03
CA LEU A 49 -5.05 -7.83 0.18
C LEU A 49 -5.45 -7.92 -1.29
N HIS A 50 -4.82 -7.11 -2.12
CA HIS A 50 -5.07 -7.11 -3.56
C HIS A 50 -3.78 -7.46 -4.31
N TYR A 51 -3.91 -8.01 -5.52
CA TYR A 51 -2.78 -8.26 -6.40
C TYR A 51 -3.20 -8.14 -7.86
N HIS A 52 -2.21 -8.05 -8.73
CA HIS A 52 -2.39 -7.79 -10.16
C HIS A 52 -1.57 -8.80 -10.96
N GLU A 53 -2.11 -9.26 -12.09
CA GLU A 53 -1.47 -10.30 -12.91
C GLU A 53 -0.96 -9.80 -14.26
N ARG A 54 -1.39 -8.59 -14.68
CA ARG A 54 -1.06 -8.03 -15.99
C ARG A 54 -0.03 -6.90 -15.96
N GLY A 55 0.82 -6.87 -14.92
CA GLY A 55 2.00 -6.01 -14.88
C GLY A 55 1.90 -4.73 -14.07
N GLN A 56 0.75 -4.43 -13.46
CA GLN A 56 0.64 -3.28 -12.56
C GLN A 56 1.55 -3.47 -11.35
N SER A 57 2.23 -2.39 -10.96
CA SER A 57 2.93 -2.27 -9.69
C SER A 57 2.46 -1.00 -8.99
N ASP A 58 2.60 -0.95 -7.68
CA ASP A 58 2.09 0.14 -6.85
C ASP A 58 3.22 0.81 -6.06
N LEU A 59 3.14 2.13 -5.92
CA LEU A 59 3.99 2.90 -5.01
C LEU A 59 3.11 3.55 -3.95
N PHE A 60 3.34 3.24 -2.69
CA PHE A 60 2.54 3.69 -1.56
C PHE A 60 3.22 4.82 -0.79
N ALA A 61 2.43 5.84 -0.44
CA ALA A 61 2.85 6.95 0.42
C ALA A 61 1.73 7.27 1.43
N CYS A 62 2.09 7.48 2.68
CA CYS A 62 1.16 8.00 3.69
C CYS A 62 1.46 9.49 3.90
N LEU A 63 0.54 10.35 3.48
CA LEU A 63 0.75 11.81 3.52
C LEU A 63 0.44 12.41 4.90
N SER A 64 -0.41 11.76 5.68
CA SER A 64 -0.80 12.19 7.02
C SER A 64 -1.26 10.98 7.81
N GLY A 65 -0.86 10.90 9.07
CA GLY A 65 -1.14 9.77 9.94
C GLY A 65 -0.12 8.65 9.79
N MET A 66 -0.52 7.45 10.16
CA MET A 66 0.32 6.23 10.10
C MET A 66 -0.47 5.07 9.53
N VAL A 67 0.14 4.33 8.64
CA VAL A 67 -0.43 3.10 8.10
C VAL A 67 0.59 1.96 8.19
N ARG A 68 0.08 0.74 8.34
CA ARG A 68 0.89 -0.48 8.23
C ARG A 68 0.67 -1.10 6.87
N ILE A 69 1.73 -1.16 6.08
CA ILE A 69 1.74 -1.90 4.82
C ILE A 69 2.01 -3.38 5.13
N VAL A 70 1.23 -4.24 4.50
CA VAL A 70 1.44 -5.70 4.55
C VAL A 70 1.57 -6.22 3.13
N VAL A 71 2.63 -6.98 2.88
CA VAL A 71 2.91 -7.62 1.58
C VAL A 71 3.08 -9.11 1.80
N LEU A 72 2.51 -9.89 0.90
CA LEU A 72 2.63 -11.35 0.85
C LEU A 72 3.13 -11.77 -0.53
N ASP A 73 4.30 -12.38 -0.57
CA ASP A 73 4.72 -13.10 -1.77
C ASP A 73 3.86 -14.36 -1.93
N ARG A 74 3.05 -14.37 -2.97
CA ARG A 74 2.09 -15.45 -3.22
C ARG A 74 2.76 -16.77 -3.59
N GLN A 75 3.98 -16.73 -4.09
CA GLN A 75 4.73 -17.93 -4.52
C GLN A 75 5.49 -18.56 -3.36
N THR A 76 6.19 -17.74 -2.57
CA THR A 76 7.04 -18.26 -1.48
C THR A 76 6.32 -18.33 -0.15
N GLY A 77 5.26 -17.53 0.04
CA GLY A 77 4.58 -17.36 1.31
C GLY A 77 5.30 -16.39 2.26
N GLU A 78 6.40 -15.78 1.83
CA GLU A 78 7.09 -14.77 2.62
C GLU A 78 6.24 -13.53 2.79
N THR A 79 6.36 -12.90 3.95
CA THR A 79 5.62 -11.68 4.29
C THR A 79 6.57 -10.54 4.65
N PHE A 80 6.11 -9.32 4.42
CA PHE A 80 6.82 -8.11 4.79
C PHE A 80 5.83 -7.08 5.34
N THR A 81 6.23 -6.38 6.40
CA THR A 81 5.45 -5.27 6.96
C THR A 81 6.35 -4.08 7.22
N VAL A 82 5.78 -2.89 7.06
CA VAL A 82 6.41 -1.63 7.44
C VAL A 82 5.32 -0.62 7.80
N ASP A 83 5.56 0.13 8.87
CA ASP A 83 4.71 1.26 9.26
C ASP A 83 5.29 2.53 8.66
N ILE A 84 4.48 3.24 7.86
CA ILE A 84 4.89 4.47 7.18
C ILE A 84 3.94 5.62 7.49
N GLY A 85 4.43 6.83 7.40
CA GLY A 85 3.65 8.05 7.63
C GLY A 85 4.45 9.11 8.36
N ASP A 86 3.77 9.87 9.22
CA ASP A 86 4.36 11.03 9.91
C ASP A 86 5.66 10.70 10.66
N ASP A 87 5.70 9.54 11.31
CA ASP A 87 6.86 9.12 12.12
C ASP A 87 7.90 8.34 11.32
N ASN A 88 7.57 7.91 10.12
CA ASN A 88 8.48 7.20 9.22
C ASN A 88 8.15 7.56 7.76
N PRO A 89 8.66 8.69 7.28
CA PRO A 89 8.37 9.18 5.93
C PRO A 89 9.14 8.38 4.87
N VAL A 90 8.50 7.31 4.41
CA VAL A 90 9.04 6.37 3.42
C VAL A 90 7.95 6.06 2.41
N THR A 91 8.30 5.93 1.14
CA THR A 91 7.42 5.30 0.14
C THR A 91 7.84 3.85 -0.09
N VAL A 92 6.86 3.03 -0.46
CA VAL A 92 7.05 1.59 -0.63
C VAL A 92 6.59 1.19 -2.03
N PHE A 93 7.53 0.68 -2.83
CA PHE A 93 7.22 0.10 -4.14
C PHE A 93 6.95 -1.39 -3.98
N VAL A 94 5.82 -1.86 -4.51
CA VAL A 94 5.41 -3.26 -4.44
C VAL A 94 5.10 -3.77 -5.84
N PRO A 95 5.81 -4.82 -6.31
CA PRO A 95 5.40 -5.52 -7.53
C PRO A 95 3.97 -6.06 -7.38
N GLY A 96 3.14 -5.82 -8.39
CA GLY A 96 1.71 -6.15 -8.30
C GLY A 96 1.40 -7.64 -8.18
N THR A 97 2.34 -8.51 -8.53
CA THR A 97 2.21 -9.97 -8.35
C THR A 97 2.20 -10.39 -6.88
N HIS A 98 2.78 -9.58 -5.99
CA HIS A 98 2.66 -9.78 -4.54
C HIS A 98 1.31 -9.23 -4.07
N ALA A 99 0.64 -9.96 -3.20
CA ALA A 99 -0.57 -9.46 -2.56
C ALA A 99 -0.19 -8.40 -1.53
N HIS A 100 -0.92 -7.29 -1.52
CA HIS A 100 -0.60 -6.13 -0.71
C HIS A 100 -1.85 -5.45 -0.18
N GLY A 101 -1.68 -4.77 0.92
CA GLY A 101 -2.72 -3.97 1.55
C GLY A 101 -2.18 -3.13 2.66
N TYR A 102 -3.05 -2.36 3.30
CA TYR A 102 -2.65 -1.57 4.45
C TYR A 102 -3.76 -1.45 5.49
N GLU A 103 -3.32 -1.24 6.72
CA GLU A 103 -4.16 -0.89 7.86
C GLU A 103 -3.92 0.57 8.24
N ALA A 104 -4.98 1.34 8.39
CA ALA A 104 -4.89 2.68 8.96
C ALA A 104 -4.71 2.58 10.48
N LEU A 105 -3.50 2.80 10.97
CA LEU A 105 -3.19 2.79 12.40
C LEU A 105 -3.74 4.03 13.09
N THR A 106 -3.90 5.11 12.33
CA THR A 106 -4.61 6.35 12.68
C THR A 106 -5.50 6.73 11.51
N ASP A 107 -6.34 7.76 11.64
CA ASP A 107 -6.94 8.41 10.48
C ASP A 107 -5.82 8.86 9.55
N SER A 108 -5.91 8.56 8.27
CA SER A 108 -4.78 8.69 7.35
C SER A 108 -5.20 9.20 5.98
N LEU A 109 -4.34 10.02 5.39
CA LEU A 109 -4.34 10.32 3.96
C LEU A 109 -3.29 9.45 3.29
N PHE A 110 -3.72 8.64 2.36
CA PHE A 110 -2.89 7.66 1.69
C PHE A 110 -2.91 7.91 0.18
N LEU A 111 -1.73 7.96 -0.41
CA LEU A 111 -1.55 8.15 -1.85
C LEU A 111 -0.92 6.91 -2.42
N TYR A 112 -1.49 6.38 -3.51
CA TYR A 112 -0.81 5.32 -4.24
C TYR A 112 -0.77 5.63 -5.72
N HIS A 113 0.44 5.46 -6.27
CA HIS A 113 0.71 5.57 -7.69
C HIS A 113 0.72 4.18 -8.29
N VAL A 114 0.09 4.03 -9.45
CA VAL A 114 0.04 2.75 -10.16
C VAL A 114 0.66 2.87 -11.53
N THR A 115 1.27 1.79 -11.98
CA THR A 115 2.01 1.75 -13.24
C THR A 115 1.14 1.40 -14.44
N GLU A 116 -0.14 1.11 -14.21
CA GLU A 116 -1.16 0.91 -15.24
C GLU A 116 -2.41 1.70 -14.88
N GLU A 117 -3.09 2.27 -15.89
CA GLU A 117 -4.36 2.93 -15.66
C GLU A 117 -5.45 1.89 -15.34
N TYR A 118 -6.34 2.24 -14.40
CA TYR A 118 -7.48 1.40 -14.04
C TYR A 118 -8.53 1.40 -15.16
N ASP A 119 -8.90 0.21 -15.62
CA ASP A 119 -10.00 0.01 -16.56
C ASP A 119 -11.19 -0.64 -15.83
N PRO A 120 -12.28 0.10 -15.58
CA PRO A 120 -13.45 -0.45 -14.90
C PRO A 120 -14.18 -1.52 -15.70
N ALA A 121 -13.98 -1.58 -17.02
CA ALA A 121 -14.58 -2.60 -17.88
C ALA A 121 -13.81 -3.94 -17.83
N ASP A 122 -12.52 -3.90 -17.49
CA ASP A 122 -11.67 -5.09 -17.42
C ASP A 122 -10.61 -4.90 -16.33
N PRO A 123 -10.99 -4.88 -15.04
CA PRO A 123 -10.07 -4.61 -13.95
C PRO A 123 -9.11 -5.78 -13.72
N ASP A 124 -7.83 -5.45 -13.62
CA ASP A 124 -6.79 -6.40 -13.19
C ASP A 124 -6.66 -6.35 -11.67
N GLU A 125 -7.69 -6.76 -10.97
CA GLU A 125 -7.74 -6.79 -9.52
C GLU A 125 -8.19 -8.15 -9.00
N HIS A 126 -7.36 -8.73 -8.13
CA HIS A 126 -7.60 -10.01 -7.48
C HIS A 126 -7.42 -9.86 -5.97
N GLU A 127 -7.94 -10.78 -5.20
CA GLU A 127 -8.02 -10.65 -3.74
C GLU A 127 -7.51 -11.88 -3.02
N ILE A 128 -6.87 -11.62 -1.87
CA ILE A 128 -6.62 -12.61 -0.81
C ILE A 128 -7.29 -12.04 0.46
N PRO A 129 -7.99 -12.87 1.24
CA PRO A 129 -8.61 -12.39 2.48
C PRO A 129 -7.59 -11.73 3.42
N TRP A 130 -8.01 -10.62 4.07
CA TRP A 130 -7.17 -9.97 5.07
C TRP A 130 -6.80 -10.92 6.23
N ASP A 131 -7.69 -11.86 6.54
CA ASP A 131 -7.54 -12.84 7.62
C ASP A 131 -6.92 -14.17 7.17
N ASP A 132 -6.34 -14.21 5.96
CA ASP A 132 -5.53 -15.35 5.51
C ASP A 132 -4.49 -15.71 6.59
N SER A 133 -4.33 -17.00 6.85
CA SER A 133 -3.48 -17.51 7.94
C SER A 133 -2.04 -17.01 7.91
N ARG A 134 -1.53 -16.63 6.75
CA ARG A 134 -0.17 -16.12 6.55
C ARG A 134 0.00 -14.67 7.01
N VAL A 135 -1.07 -13.86 6.97
CA VAL A 135 -1.01 -12.41 7.20
C VAL A 135 -1.83 -11.92 8.38
N ARG A 136 -2.86 -12.65 8.82
CA ARG A 136 -3.81 -12.18 9.83
C ARG A 136 -3.17 -11.69 11.13
N ARG A 137 -1.99 -12.21 11.49
CA ARG A 137 -1.28 -11.84 12.71
C ARG A 137 -0.43 -10.57 12.55
N LEU A 138 -0.29 -10.08 11.32
CA LEU A 138 0.53 -8.91 11.01
C LEU A 138 -0.23 -7.60 11.24
N TRP A 139 -1.55 -7.66 11.23
CA TRP A 139 -2.41 -6.52 11.51
C TRP A 139 -2.47 -6.22 13.00
N SER A 140 -2.62 -4.94 13.36
CA SER A 140 -2.80 -4.55 14.76
C SER A 140 -4.23 -4.74 15.24
N THR A 141 -5.22 -4.67 14.34
CA THR A 141 -6.63 -4.94 14.65
C THR A 141 -7.04 -6.35 14.26
N GLN A 142 -7.97 -6.93 15.02
CA GLN A 142 -8.63 -8.20 14.67
C GLN A 142 -10.12 -8.00 14.30
N SER A 143 -10.58 -6.75 14.27
CA SER A 143 -11.94 -6.37 13.87
C SER A 143 -11.90 -5.14 12.95
N PRO A 144 -11.38 -5.30 11.72
CA PRO A 144 -11.18 -4.19 10.80
C PRO A 144 -12.50 -3.67 10.22
N ILE A 145 -12.47 -2.40 9.80
CA ILE A 145 -13.48 -1.83 8.92
C ILE A 145 -13.10 -2.18 7.49
N LEU A 146 -13.99 -2.86 6.78
CA LEU A 146 -13.73 -3.38 5.44
C LEU A 146 -14.73 -2.84 4.42
N SER A 147 -14.30 -2.77 3.14
CA SER A 147 -15.23 -2.61 2.02
C SER A 147 -16.12 -3.86 1.87
N SER A 148 -17.21 -3.73 1.12
CA SER A 148 -18.08 -4.88 0.82
C SER A 148 -17.32 -5.99 0.10
N ARG A 149 -16.42 -5.64 -0.81
CA ARG A 149 -15.57 -6.59 -1.54
C ARG A 149 -14.60 -7.33 -0.61
N ASP A 150 -13.90 -6.60 0.26
CA ASP A 150 -12.95 -7.21 1.20
C ASP A 150 -13.67 -8.06 2.26
N LYS A 151 -14.90 -7.69 2.66
CA LYS A 151 -15.76 -8.54 3.51
C LYS A 151 -16.13 -9.84 2.82
N ALA A 152 -16.49 -9.79 1.55
CA ALA A 152 -16.87 -10.97 0.78
C ALA A 152 -15.71 -11.94 0.58
N ALA A 153 -14.46 -11.44 0.50
CA ALA A 153 -13.26 -12.25 0.40
C ALA A 153 -12.84 -12.89 1.74
N ALA A 154 -13.26 -12.31 2.89
CA ALA A 154 -12.85 -12.77 4.21
C ALA A 154 -13.40 -14.16 4.54
N SER A 155 -12.62 -14.90 5.31
CA SER A 155 -12.94 -16.26 5.76
C SER A 155 -13.91 -16.28 6.92
#